data_03978324db783442cfd77b8be7a785cc
#
_entry.id   03978324db783442cfd77b8be7a785cc
#
_cell.length_a   1.000
_cell.length_b   1.000
_cell.length_c   1.000
_cell.angle_alpha   90.00
_cell.angle_beta   90.00
_cell.angle_gamma   90.00
#
_symmetry.space_group_name_H-M   'P 1'
#
loop_
_entity.id
_entity.type
_entity.pdbx_description
1 polymer ?
#
loop_
_entity_poly.entity_id
_entity_poly.type
_entity_poly.pdbx_seq_one_letter_code
_entity_poly.pdbx_strand_id
1 'polypeptide(L)'
;LNPLHTIEKQICECLNGSTYDKLSQKERCKELLKLVGIENIEDKITNYPHQLSGGERQRVMIAMAISNNPDLLIADEPTTALDVTIQKQILELLDNLRKKFNMSLLLITHDLGIVKKVSDRICVMKDGNIVEQGQTKDIFESPKNEYTKKLISSEPKNKFLSKQKSVKPILKVSNLSVSY
;
A
#
# COMPACT_ATOMS: atom_id res chain seq x y z
N LEU A 1 3.35 6.49 -12.84
CA LEU A 1 2.45 6.79 -13.97
C LEU A 1 3.02 7.91 -14.84
N ASN A 2 2.91 7.76 -16.17
CA ASN A 2 3.32 8.79 -17.12
C ASN A 2 2.27 9.92 -17.15
N PRO A 3 2.63 11.17 -16.84
CA PRO A 3 1.67 12.28 -16.77
C PRO A 3 1.05 12.67 -18.14
N LEU A 4 1.68 12.25 -19.25
CA LEU A 4 1.24 12.58 -20.61
C LEU A 4 0.30 11.54 -21.25
N HIS A 5 0.06 10.41 -20.58
CA HIS A 5 -0.81 9.34 -21.04
C HIS A 5 -2.05 9.21 -20.17
N THR A 6 -3.19 8.94 -20.80
CA THR A 6 -4.42 8.61 -20.09
C THR A 6 -4.27 7.28 -19.34
N ILE A 7 -5.14 7.04 -18.37
CA ILE A 7 -5.16 5.80 -17.58
C ILE A 7 -5.39 4.59 -18.49
N GLU A 8 -6.36 4.68 -19.42
CA GLU A 8 -6.62 3.62 -20.41
C GLU A 8 -5.34 3.25 -21.17
N LYS A 9 -4.66 4.25 -21.73
CA LYS A 9 -3.46 4.01 -22.53
C LYS A 9 -2.40 3.27 -21.75
N GLN A 10 -2.14 3.68 -20.49
CA GLN A 10 -1.11 3.07 -19.66
C GLN A 10 -1.43 1.63 -19.28
N ILE A 11 -2.70 1.33 -18.94
CA ILE A 11 -3.10 -0.06 -18.64
C ILE A 11 -3.05 -0.92 -19.89
N CYS A 12 -3.52 -0.41 -21.05
CA CYS A 12 -3.46 -1.13 -22.32
C CYS A 12 -2.01 -1.41 -22.76
N GLU A 13 -1.08 -0.48 -22.50
CA GLU A 13 0.36 -0.72 -22.77
C GLU A 13 0.91 -1.91 -21.97
N CYS A 14 0.42 -2.15 -20.74
CA CYS A 14 0.79 -3.34 -19.96
C CYS A 14 0.20 -4.64 -20.52
N LEU A 15 -0.90 -4.56 -21.29
CA LEU A 15 -1.55 -5.71 -21.94
C LEU A 15 -0.94 -6.02 -23.33
N ASN A 16 -0.03 -5.18 -23.83
CA ASN A 16 0.65 -5.41 -25.11
C ASN A 16 1.53 -6.67 -25.02
N GLY A 17 1.31 -7.60 -25.97
CA GLY A 17 1.93 -8.91 -25.96
C GLY A 17 1.01 -10.03 -25.46
N SER A 18 -0.16 -9.70 -24.91
CA SER A 18 -1.25 -10.64 -24.66
C SER A 18 -2.06 -10.90 -25.96
N THR A 19 -2.84 -11.97 -25.96
CA THR A 19 -3.67 -12.38 -27.12
C THR A 19 -4.92 -11.50 -27.32
N TYR A 20 -5.03 -10.39 -26.61
CA TYR A 20 -6.18 -9.49 -26.67
C TYR A 20 -6.12 -8.57 -27.91
N ASP A 21 -7.22 -8.48 -28.65
CA ASP A 21 -7.43 -7.41 -29.62
C ASP A 21 -7.72 -6.06 -28.90
N LYS A 22 -7.78 -4.95 -29.65
CA LYS A 22 -7.97 -3.61 -29.06
C LYS A 22 -9.27 -3.45 -28.29
N LEU A 23 -10.34 -4.13 -28.71
CA LEU A 23 -11.64 -4.05 -28.03
C LEU A 23 -11.61 -4.81 -26.70
N SER A 24 -11.07 -6.03 -26.73
CA SER A 24 -10.87 -6.85 -25.53
C SER A 24 -9.90 -6.21 -24.54
N GLN A 25 -8.89 -5.48 -25.01
CA GLN A 25 -7.99 -4.70 -24.14
C GLN A 25 -8.73 -3.61 -23.36
N LYS A 26 -9.64 -2.89 -24.02
CA LYS A 26 -10.43 -1.85 -23.36
C LYS A 26 -11.38 -2.42 -22.30
N GLU A 27 -12.04 -3.53 -22.63
CA GLU A 27 -12.90 -4.23 -21.66
C GLU A 27 -12.07 -4.75 -20.48
N ARG A 28 -10.92 -5.35 -20.75
CA ARG A 28 -9.99 -5.80 -19.70
C ARG A 28 -9.50 -4.65 -18.82
N CYS A 29 -9.21 -3.50 -19.40
CA CYS A 29 -8.85 -2.29 -18.66
C CYS A 29 -9.94 -1.89 -17.66
N LYS A 30 -11.21 -1.88 -18.10
CA LYS A 30 -12.36 -1.58 -17.20
C LYS A 30 -12.51 -2.62 -16.09
N GLU A 31 -12.35 -3.89 -16.40
CA GLU A 31 -12.36 -4.97 -15.41
C GLU A 31 -11.27 -4.77 -14.35
N LEU A 32 -10.04 -4.45 -14.76
CA LEU A 32 -8.92 -4.20 -13.85
C LEU A 32 -9.19 -3.00 -12.93
N LEU A 33 -9.72 -1.90 -13.49
CA LEU A 33 -10.09 -0.72 -12.69
C LEU A 33 -11.19 -1.04 -11.67
N LYS A 34 -12.18 -1.86 -12.06
CA LYS A 34 -13.22 -2.35 -11.14
C LYS A 34 -12.63 -3.23 -10.03
N LEU A 35 -11.71 -4.12 -10.37
CA LEU A 35 -11.03 -5.01 -9.42
C LEU A 35 -10.28 -4.26 -8.33
N VAL A 36 -9.68 -3.13 -8.69
CA VAL A 36 -8.94 -2.29 -7.71
C VAL A 36 -9.83 -1.25 -7.02
N GLY A 37 -11.15 -1.26 -7.29
CA GLY A 37 -12.12 -0.41 -6.61
C GLY A 37 -12.06 1.06 -7.08
N ILE A 38 -11.83 1.30 -8.36
CA ILE A 38 -12.04 2.62 -8.99
C ILE A 38 -13.52 2.78 -9.28
N GLU A 39 -14.11 3.85 -8.79
CA GLU A 39 -15.49 4.26 -9.09
C GLU A 39 -15.55 5.14 -10.33
N ASN A 40 -16.74 5.28 -10.97
CA ASN A 40 -16.97 6.09 -12.17
C ASN A 40 -15.93 5.82 -13.27
N ILE A 41 -15.77 4.54 -13.61
CA ILE A 41 -14.71 4.05 -14.52
C ILE A 41 -14.79 4.72 -15.89
N GLU A 42 -15.99 4.96 -16.44
CA GLU A 42 -16.18 5.54 -17.78
C GLU A 42 -15.57 6.95 -17.87
N ASP A 43 -15.62 7.73 -16.79
CA ASP A 43 -15.03 9.06 -16.75
C ASP A 43 -13.52 8.95 -16.48
N LYS A 44 -13.14 8.11 -15.50
CA LYS A 44 -11.75 8.04 -15.01
C LYS A 44 -10.78 7.34 -15.96
N ILE A 45 -11.27 6.48 -16.81
CA ILE A 45 -10.44 5.75 -17.78
C ILE A 45 -9.78 6.70 -18.79
N THR A 46 -10.43 7.82 -19.11
CA THR A 46 -9.93 8.86 -20.01
C THR A 46 -9.08 9.93 -19.31
N ASN A 47 -9.07 9.92 -17.98
CA ASN A 47 -8.32 10.89 -17.17
C ASN A 47 -6.81 10.68 -17.27
N TYR A 48 -6.08 11.76 -16.95
CA TYR A 48 -4.64 11.74 -16.75
C TYR A 48 -4.30 11.53 -15.27
N PRO A 49 -3.08 11.06 -14.93
CA PRO A 49 -2.69 10.80 -13.54
C PRO A 49 -2.88 11.99 -12.59
N HIS A 50 -2.67 13.21 -13.03
CA HIS A 50 -2.82 14.41 -12.20
C HIS A 50 -4.28 14.72 -11.81
N GLN A 51 -5.26 14.14 -12.52
CA GLN A 51 -6.70 14.27 -12.23
C GLN A 51 -7.20 13.26 -11.20
N LEU A 52 -6.35 12.34 -10.76
CA LEU A 52 -6.66 11.31 -9.77
C LEU A 52 -6.11 11.69 -8.40
N SER A 53 -6.79 11.28 -7.33
CA SER A 53 -6.27 11.32 -5.96
C SER A 53 -5.05 10.41 -5.80
N GLY A 54 -4.28 10.58 -4.71
CA GLY A 54 -3.13 9.72 -4.40
C GLY A 54 -3.51 8.24 -4.31
N GLY A 55 -4.60 7.94 -3.61
CA GLY A 55 -5.10 6.57 -3.49
C GLY A 55 -5.59 5.98 -4.81
N GLU A 56 -6.23 6.77 -5.66
CA GLU A 56 -6.65 6.30 -7.00
C GLU A 56 -5.46 6.04 -7.91
N ARG A 57 -4.43 6.90 -7.89
CA ARG A 57 -3.18 6.64 -8.62
C ARG A 57 -2.54 5.33 -8.17
N GLN A 58 -2.50 5.07 -6.86
CA GLN A 58 -1.98 3.82 -6.33
C GLN A 58 -2.78 2.61 -6.80
N ARG A 59 -4.12 2.70 -6.79
CA ARG A 59 -5.00 1.64 -7.31
C ARG A 59 -4.78 1.37 -8.79
N VAL A 60 -4.57 2.42 -9.60
CA VAL A 60 -4.24 2.26 -11.03
C VAL A 60 -2.88 1.57 -11.22
N MET A 61 -1.86 1.92 -10.45
CA MET A 61 -0.56 1.24 -10.49
C MET A 61 -0.68 -0.25 -10.12
N ILE A 62 -1.51 -0.58 -9.14
CA ILE A 62 -1.81 -1.98 -8.78
C ILE A 62 -2.53 -2.68 -9.94
N ALA A 63 -3.53 -2.03 -10.59
CA ALA A 63 -4.23 -2.58 -11.75
C ALA A 63 -3.25 -2.92 -12.90
N MET A 64 -2.30 -2.02 -13.19
CA MET A 64 -1.25 -2.27 -14.17
C MET A 64 -0.37 -3.46 -13.78
N ALA A 65 0.04 -3.56 -12.51
CA ALA A 65 0.92 -4.62 -12.05
C ALA A 65 0.27 -6.02 -12.10
N ILE A 66 -1.06 -6.11 -11.90
CA ILE A 66 -1.79 -7.39 -11.95
C ILE A 66 -2.37 -7.70 -13.34
N SER A 67 -2.18 -6.85 -14.34
CA SER A 67 -2.84 -6.94 -15.66
C SER A 67 -2.62 -8.28 -16.36
N ASN A 68 -1.45 -8.88 -16.20
CA ASN A 68 -1.03 -10.13 -16.80
C ASN A 68 -1.06 -11.33 -15.83
N ASN A 69 -1.83 -11.25 -14.75
CA ASN A 69 -2.00 -12.31 -13.75
C ASN A 69 -0.65 -12.87 -13.26
N PRO A 70 0.20 -12.06 -12.62
CA PRO A 70 1.54 -12.49 -12.20
C PRO A 70 1.46 -13.52 -11.06
N ASP A 71 2.46 -14.40 -10.97
CA ASP A 71 2.64 -15.32 -9.83
C ASP A 71 3.20 -14.61 -8.59
N LEU A 72 3.91 -13.48 -8.78
CA LEU A 72 4.50 -12.66 -7.74
C LEU A 72 4.23 -11.17 -8.00
N LEU A 73 3.67 -10.50 -7.01
CA LEU A 73 3.54 -9.04 -6.98
C LEU A 73 4.57 -8.45 -6.02
N ILE A 74 5.39 -7.52 -6.51
CA ILE A 74 6.33 -6.75 -5.70
C ILE A 74 5.73 -5.37 -5.45
N ALA A 75 5.51 -5.03 -4.18
CA ALA A 75 4.98 -3.75 -3.75
C ALA A 75 6.03 -3.02 -2.90
N ASP A 76 6.68 -2.03 -3.52
CA ASP A 76 7.71 -1.21 -2.89
C ASP A 76 7.06 0.08 -2.37
N GLU A 77 7.04 0.22 -1.03
CA GLU A 77 6.44 1.34 -0.30
C GLU A 77 5.02 1.70 -0.80
N PRO A 78 4.09 0.74 -0.94
CA PRO A 78 2.82 0.96 -1.65
C PRO A 78 1.87 1.92 -0.94
N THR A 79 2.19 2.33 0.28
CA THR A 79 1.36 3.19 1.13
C THR A 79 2.01 4.53 1.46
N THR A 80 3.19 4.81 0.93
CA THR A 80 3.91 6.07 1.15
C THR A 80 3.11 7.26 0.64
N ALA A 81 3.08 8.34 1.43
CA ALA A 81 2.34 9.58 1.16
C ALA A 81 0.80 9.43 1.07
N LEU A 82 0.24 8.36 1.63
CA LEU A 82 -1.20 8.16 1.78
C LEU A 82 -1.62 8.38 3.25
N ASP A 83 -2.84 8.86 3.45
CA ASP A 83 -3.42 8.90 4.80
C ASP A 83 -3.71 7.49 5.34
N VAL A 84 -3.83 7.38 6.67
CA VAL A 84 -3.95 6.09 7.36
C VAL A 84 -5.16 5.26 6.89
N THR A 85 -6.25 5.93 6.50
CA THR A 85 -7.47 5.25 6.04
C THR A 85 -7.24 4.63 4.67
N ILE A 86 -6.68 5.40 3.73
CA ILE A 86 -6.35 4.91 2.38
C ILE A 86 -5.25 3.85 2.44
N GLN A 87 -4.24 4.03 3.30
CA GLN A 87 -3.20 3.04 3.55
C GLN A 87 -3.79 1.67 3.91
N LYS A 88 -4.73 1.64 4.86
CA LYS A 88 -5.42 0.40 5.25
C LYS A 88 -6.18 -0.22 4.07
N GLN A 89 -6.91 0.59 3.30
CA GLN A 89 -7.64 0.12 2.13
C GLN A 89 -6.72 -0.48 1.05
N ILE A 90 -5.55 0.10 0.82
CA ILE A 90 -4.57 -0.43 -0.15
C ILE A 90 -4.03 -1.79 0.31
N LEU A 91 -3.71 -1.95 1.59
CA LEU A 91 -3.24 -3.22 2.13
C LEU A 91 -4.31 -4.32 2.07
N GLU A 92 -5.56 -4.00 2.39
CA GLU A 92 -6.70 -4.91 2.26
C GLU A 92 -6.93 -5.30 0.79
N LEU A 93 -6.80 -4.35 -0.14
CA LEU A 93 -6.87 -4.61 -1.57
C LEU A 93 -5.78 -5.59 -2.01
N LEU A 94 -4.52 -5.36 -1.64
CA LEU A 94 -3.40 -6.24 -1.98
C LEU A 94 -3.60 -7.66 -1.47
N ASP A 95 -4.08 -7.83 -0.23
CA ASP A 95 -4.35 -9.16 0.34
C ASP A 95 -5.52 -9.87 -0.39
N ASN A 96 -6.59 -9.14 -0.72
CA ASN A 96 -7.70 -9.67 -1.49
C ASN A 96 -7.29 -10.11 -2.90
N LEU A 97 -6.46 -9.31 -3.57
CA LEU A 97 -5.93 -9.65 -4.90
C LEU A 97 -4.99 -10.86 -4.83
N ARG A 98 -4.10 -10.91 -3.83
CA ARG A 98 -3.23 -12.06 -3.58
C ARG A 98 -4.03 -13.37 -3.47
N LYS A 99 -5.09 -13.36 -2.68
CA LYS A 99 -5.97 -14.54 -2.50
C LYS A 99 -6.74 -14.87 -3.79
N LYS A 100 -7.28 -13.85 -4.47
CA LYS A 100 -8.09 -14.04 -5.67
C LYS A 100 -7.28 -14.64 -6.82
N PHE A 101 -6.04 -14.17 -7.03
CA PHE A 101 -5.16 -14.61 -8.11
C PHE A 101 -4.19 -15.73 -7.69
N ASN A 102 -4.26 -16.19 -6.44
CA ASN A 102 -3.33 -17.18 -5.86
C ASN A 102 -1.87 -16.81 -6.10
N MET A 103 -1.53 -15.51 -5.99
CA MET A 103 -0.19 -14.98 -6.18
C MET A 103 0.54 -14.76 -4.87
N SER A 104 1.86 -14.74 -4.92
CA SER A 104 2.70 -14.31 -3.80
C SER A 104 2.81 -12.79 -3.76
N LEU A 105 2.97 -12.22 -2.55
CA LEU A 105 3.19 -10.78 -2.35
C LEU A 105 4.52 -10.56 -1.66
N LEU A 106 5.42 -9.81 -2.29
CA LEU A 106 6.62 -9.27 -1.66
C LEU A 106 6.38 -7.81 -1.33
N LEU A 107 6.20 -7.51 -0.03
CA LEU A 107 5.99 -6.16 0.46
C LEU A 107 7.30 -5.59 1.00
N ILE A 108 7.73 -4.45 0.47
CA ILE A 108 8.88 -3.70 0.95
C ILE A 108 8.34 -2.47 1.68
N THR A 109 8.68 -2.31 2.95
CA THR A 109 8.21 -1.18 3.76
C THR A 109 9.09 -0.99 4.99
N HIS A 110 9.10 0.23 5.52
CA HIS A 110 9.71 0.58 6.80
C HIS A 110 8.71 0.57 7.97
N ASP A 111 7.42 0.32 7.72
CA ASP A 111 6.38 0.30 8.76
C ASP A 111 6.26 -1.11 9.37
N LEU A 112 6.85 -1.27 10.55
CA LEU A 112 6.82 -2.52 11.31
C LEU A 112 5.40 -2.93 11.72
N GLY A 113 4.51 -1.97 11.96
CA GLY A 113 3.13 -2.23 12.32
C GLY A 113 2.35 -2.89 11.18
N ILE A 114 2.64 -2.50 9.92
CA ILE A 114 2.11 -3.14 8.71
C ILE A 114 2.69 -4.55 8.60
N VAL A 115 4.01 -4.67 8.62
CA VAL A 115 4.71 -5.96 8.47
C VAL A 115 4.17 -7.00 9.46
N LYS A 116 4.02 -6.63 10.73
CA LYS A 116 3.50 -7.50 11.78
C LYS A 116 2.10 -8.05 11.52
N LYS A 117 1.26 -7.27 10.81
CA LYS A 117 -0.15 -7.62 10.55
C LYS A 117 -0.36 -8.43 9.28
N VAL A 118 0.46 -8.22 8.25
CA VAL A 118 0.16 -8.72 6.91
C VAL A 118 1.16 -9.76 6.40
N SER A 119 2.35 -9.88 7.00
CA SER A 119 3.37 -10.79 6.49
C SER A 119 3.43 -12.11 7.23
N ASP A 120 3.66 -13.20 6.49
CA ASP A 120 3.92 -14.53 7.05
C ASP A 120 5.40 -14.69 7.41
N ARG A 121 6.29 -14.14 6.57
CA ARG A 121 7.75 -14.18 6.72
C ARG A 121 8.36 -12.79 6.54
N ILE A 122 9.48 -12.56 7.19
CA ILE A 122 10.19 -11.28 7.15
C ILE A 122 11.65 -11.51 6.77
N CYS A 123 12.18 -10.59 5.94
CA CYS A 123 13.60 -10.40 5.72
C CYS A 123 13.97 -9.00 6.19
N VAL A 124 14.82 -8.88 7.20
CA VAL A 124 15.35 -7.60 7.67
C VAL A 124 16.62 -7.30 6.89
N MET A 125 16.66 -6.13 6.25
CA MET A 125 17.79 -5.69 5.45
C MET A 125 18.48 -4.50 6.10
N LYS A 126 19.81 -4.46 5.99
CA LYS A 126 20.65 -3.34 6.37
C LYS A 126 21.83 -3.24 5.43
N ASP A 127 22.12 -2.03 4.93
CA ASP A 127 23.27 -1.75 4.06
C ASP A 127 23.35 -2.72 2.85
N GLY A 128 22.18 -3.02 2.22
CA GLY A 128 22.06 -3.93 1.08
C GLY A 128 22.15 -5.42 1.39
N ASN A 129 22.32 -5.82 2.66
CA ASN A 129 22.45 -7.21 3.09
C ASN A 129 21.24 -7.66 3.93
N ILE A 130 20.86 -8.93 3.78
CA ILE A 130 19.87 -9.55 4.69
C ILE A 130 20.62 -9.87 6.00
N VAL A 131 20.21 -9.21 7.09
CA VAL A 131 20.81 -9.39 8.41
C VAL A 131 20.06 -10.40 9.27
N GLU A 132 18.76 -10.59 9.02
CA GLU A 132 17.91 -11.58 9.67
C GLU A 132 16.71 -11.94 8.81
N GLN A 133 16.27 -13.20 8.86
CA GLN A 133 15.05 -13.64 8.20
C GLN A 133 14.37 -14.77 8.99
N GLY A 134 13.05 -14.84 8.91
CA GLY A 134 12.28 -15.88 9.61
C GLY A 134 10.77 -15.68 9.52
N GLN A 135 10.05 -16.47 10.29
CA GLN A 135 8.62 -16.27 10.48
C GLN A 135 8.38 -14.94 11.21
N THR A 136 7.31 -14.25 10.88
CA THR A 136 6.97 -12.95 11.49
C THR A 136 6.97 -13.03 13.01
N LYS A 137 6.35 -14.06 13.57
CA LYS A 137 6.30 -14.27 15.02
C LYS A 137 7.68 -14.34 15.65
N ASP A 138 8.58 -15.15 15.07
CA ASP A 138 9.93 -15.35 15.61
C ASP A 138 10.76 -14.07 15.58
N ILE A 139 10.69 -13.32 14.49
CA ILE A 139 11.41 -12.04 14.33
C ILE A 139 10.93 -10.99 15.35
N PHE A 140 9.63 -10.91 15.64
CA PHE A 140 9.10 -9.94 16.60
C PHE A 140 9.26 -10.36 18.06
N GLU A 141 9.14 -11.65 18.37
CA GLU A 141 9.19 -12.14 19.76
C GLU A 141 10.62 -12.47 20.24
N SER A 142 11.49 -12.94 19.32
CA SER A 142 12.82 -13.42 19.66
C SER A 142 13.86 -13.04 18.59
N PRO A 143 14.04 -11.73 18.30
CA PRO A 143 15.02 -11.28 17.32
C PRO A 143 16.45 -11.63 17.77
N LYS A 144 17.25 -12.15 16.86
CA LYS A 144 18.63 -12.59 17.13
C LYS A 144 19.63 -11.48 16.82
N ASN A 145 19.41 -10.76 15.70
CA ASN A 145 20.32 -9.71 15.26
C ASN A 145 20.14 -8.42 16.07
N GLU A 146 21.23 -7.78 16.46
CA GLU A 146 21.22 -6.54 17.25
C GLU A 146 20.52 -5.37 16.52
N TYR A 147 20.65 -5.30 15.20
CA TYR A 147 19.96 -4.30 14.40
C TYR A 147 18.44 -4.51 14.44
N THR A 148 17.98 -5.75 14.29
CA THR A 148 16.56 -6.13 14.38
C THR A 148 15.98 -5.78 15.76
N LYS A 149 16.72 -6.08 16.84
CA LYS A 149 16.32 -5.71 18.22
C LYS A 149 16.15 -4.20 18.37
N LYS A 150 17.11 -3.42 17.86
CA LYS A 150 17.03 -1.96 17.88
C LYS A 150 15.83 -1.45 17.09
N LEU A 151 15.63 -1.98 15.88
CA LEU A 151 14.53 -1.59 15.00
C LEU A 151 13.17 -1.81 15.67
N ILE A 152 12.93 -2.99 16.23
CA ILE A 152 11.67 -3.33 16.95
C ILE A 152 11.52 -2.51 18.23
N SER A 153 12.60 -2.25 18.97
CA SER A 153 12.54 -1.47 20.22
C SER A 153 12.27 0.01 19.98
N SER A 154 12.59 0.53 18.79
CA SER A 154 12.34 1.92 18.41
C SER A 154 10.87 2.19 18.02
N GLU A 155 10.06 1.13 17.82
CA GLU A 155 8.63 1.29 17.57
C GLU A 155 7.96 1.96 18.79
N PRO A 156 7.20 3.06 18.61
CA PRO A 156 6.51 3.72 19.69
C PRO A 156 5.56 2.75 20.38
N LYS A 157 5.93 2.26 21.56
CA LYS A 157 5.00 1.50 22.39
C LYS A 157 3.91 2.47 22.84
N ASN A 158 2.65 2.20 22.55
CA ASN A 158 1.53 2.93 23.13
C ASN A 158 1.64 2.83 24.67
N LYS A 159 2.36 3.77 25.27
CA LYS A 159 2.20 4.01 26.70
C LYS A 159 0.80 4.59 26.83
N PHE A 160 -0.15 3.77 27.23
CA PHE A 160 -1.37 4.28 27.82
C PHE A 160 -0.92 5.27 28.88
N LEU A 161 -1.06 6.56 28.62
CA LEU A 161 -0.89 7.58 29.64
C LEU A 161 -1.88 7.18 30.73
N SER A 162 -1.36 6.60 31.82
CA SER A 162 -2.15 6.38 33.02
C SER A 162 -2.84 7.70 33.29
N LYS A 163 -4.15 7.70 33.51
CA LYS A 163 -4.95 8.89 33.82
C LYS A 163 -4.19 9.73 34.84
N GLN A 164 -3.49 10.75 34.36
CA GLN A 164 -2.86 11.71 35.25
C GLN A 164 -3.96 12.41 36.03
N LYS A 165 -3.89 12.30 37.34
CA LYS A 165 -4.69 13.10 38.27
C LYS A 165 -4.56 14.56 37.86
N SER A 166 -5.68 15.25 37.71
CA SER A 166 -5.90 16.66 37.39
C SER A 166 -4.63 17.54 37.32
N VAL A 167 -4.05 17.61 36.13
CA VAL A 167 -3.02 18.62 35.86
C VAL A 167 -3.74 19.90 35.44
N LYS A 168 -3.32 21.04 36.00
CA LYS A 168 -3.82 22.35 35.57
C LYS A 168 -3.58 22.48 34.05
N PRO A 169 -4.56 22.95 33.28
CA PRO A 169 -4.38 23.07 31.85
C PRO A 169 -3.25 24.07 31.53
N ILE A 170 -2.28 23.64 30.73
CA ILE A 170 -1.18 24.49 30.24
C ILE A 170 -1.70 25.53 29.26
N LEU A 171 -2.74 25.16 28.49
CA LEU A 171 -3.40 26.04 27.52
C LEU A 171 -4.91 25.82 27.61
N LYS A 172 -5.69 26.91 27.71
CA LYS A 172 -7.15 26.91 27.63
C LYS A 172 -7.57 27.84 26.48
N VAL A 173 -8.20 27.26 25.47
CA VAL A 173 -8.75 28.02 24.35
C VAL A 173 -10.27 28.02 24.50
N SER A 174 -10.88 29.22 24.39
CA SER A 174 -12.34 29.38 24.47
C SER A 174 -12.79 30.18 23.24
N ASN A 175 -13.93 29.78 22.66
CA ASN A 175 -14.53 30.45 21.48
C ASN A 175 -13.61 30.48 20.25
N LEU A 176 -12.93 29.37 19.92
CA LEU A 176 -12.16 29.23 18.70
C LEU A 176 -13.09 29.13 17.50
N SER A 177 -12.97 30.07 16.56
CA SER A 177 -13.60 29.99 15.25
C SER A 177 -12.54 29.75 14.19
N VAL A 178 -12.78 28.81 13.30
CA VAL A 178 -11.90 28.52 12.16
C VAL A 178 -12.73 28.67 10.90
N SER A 179 -12.25 29.49 9.95
CA SER A 179 -12.82 29.62 8.61
C SER A 179 -11.79 29.14 7.58
N TYR A 180 -12.26 28.43 6.56
CA TYR A 180 -11.46 27.95 5.43
C TYR A 180 -11.73 28.84 4.22
#